data_2e05421da66c5dd8fb0ea2ce7fd4927a
#
_entry.id   2e05421da66c5dd8fb0ea2ce7fd4927a
#
_cell.length_a   1.000
_cell.length_b   1.000
_cell.length_c   1.000
_cell.angle_alpha   90.00
_cell.angle_beta   90.00
_cell.angle_gamma   90.00
#
_symmetry.space_group_name_H-M   'P 1'
#
loop_
_entity.id
_entity.type
_entity.pdbx_description
1 polymer ?
#
loop_
_entity_poly.entity_id
_entity_poly.type
_entity_poly.pdbx_seq_one_letter_code
_entity_poly.pdbx_strand_id
1 'polypeptide(L)'
;GENVVVPIKDVIGIFDLQTTMYSSDTIQFLRLAEEDGFVERITKERPKSFVIAEVNKMSKVYLSPISSSTLTKRTGMDYNP
;
A
#
# COMPACT_ATOMS: atom_id res chain seq x y z
N GLY A 1 3.61 -5.67 -9.90
CA GLY A 1 3.74 -4.31 -10.06
C GLY A 1 3.94 -3.84 -11.46
N GLU A 2 3.05 -4.25 -12.34
CA GLU A 2 3.21 -3.92 -13.74
C GLU A 2 3.06 -2.45 -13.97
N ASN A 3 3.99 -1.75 -14.38
CA ASN A 3 3.96 -0.37 -14.85
C ASN A 3 3.32 0.66 -13.92
N VAL A 4 3.02 0.29 -12.68
CA VAL A 4 2.50 1.26 -11.72
C VAL A 4 3.69 1.89 -11.00
N VAL A 5 3.79 3.20 -11.11
CA VAL A 5 4.87 3.95 -10.48
C VAL A 5 4.28 4.95 -9.50
N VAL A 6 4.70 4.86 -8.24
CA VAL A 6 4.28 5.80 -7.21
C VAL A 6 5.52 6.55 -6.75
N PRO A 7 5.55 7.88 -6.92
CA PRO A 7 6.72 8.65 -6.47
C PRO A 7 6.90 8.52 -4.96
N ILE A 8 8.13 8.33 -4.53
CA ILE A 8 8.44 8.15 -3.11
C ILE A 8 7.94 9.32 -2.27
N LYS A 9 8.04 10.53 -2.81
CA LYS A 9 7.61 11.73 -2.10
C LYS A 9 6.12 11.71 -1.77
N ASP A 10 5.32 10.94 -2.52
CA ASP A 10 3.88 10.88 -2.33
C ASP A 10 3.47 9.72 -1.41
N VAL A 11 4.41 8.86 -1.03
CA VAL A 11 4.10 7.70 -0.20
C VAL A 11 3.93 8.13 1.25
N ILE A 12 2.77 7.77 1.83
CA ILE A 12 2.48 8.02 3.23
C ILE A 12 2.99 6.85 4.08
N GLY A 13 2.82 5.63 3.60
CA GLY A 13 3.28 4.46 4.32
C GLY A 13 3.20 3.18 3.50
N ILE A 14 3.95 2.19 3.95
CA ILE A 14 3.98 0.86 3.36
C ILE A 14 3.66 -0.13 4.47
N PHE A 15 2.68 -0.99 4.26
CA PHE A 15 2.16 -1.85 5.31
C PHE A 15 2.11 -3.31 4.87
N ASP A 16 2.42 -4.20 5.80
CA ASP A 16 2.36 -5.63 5.56
C ASP A 16 0.94 -6.13 5.78
N LEU A 17 0.35 -6.72 4.73
CA LEU A 17 -1.02 -7.22 4.84
C LEU A 17 -1.15 -8.40 5.79
N GLN A 18 -0.11 -9.23 5.92
CA GLN A 18 -0.19 -10.40 6.79
C GLN A 18 -0.36 -10.01 8.25
N THR A 19 0.34 -8.96 8.68
CA THR A 19 0.26 -8.53 10.07
C THR A 19 -0.91 -7.58 10.32
N THR A 20 -1.19 -6.69 9.37
CA THR A 20 -2.21 -5.66 9.58
C THR A 20 -3.63 -6.18 9.39
N MET A 21 -3.82 -7.29 8.67
CA MET A 21 -5.17 -7.84 8.46
C MET A 21 -5.77 -8.45 9.73
N TYR A 22 -4.99 -8.56 10.80
CA TYR A 22 -5.54 -8.96 12.09
C TYR A 22 -6.21 -7.79 12.81
N SER A 23 -6.02 -6.57 12.33
CA SER A 23 -6.62 -5.40 12.93
C SER A 23 -7.97 -5.13 12.28
N SER A 24 -9.03 -5.04 13.09
CA SER A 24 -10.36 -4.72 12.58
C SER A 24 -10.40 -3.30 11.98
N ASP A 25 -9.60 -2.41 12.54
CA ASP A 25 -9.53 -1.03 12.02
C ASP A 25 -8.92 -1.02 10.63
N THR A 26 -7.88 -1.81 10.39
CA THR A 26 -7.26 -1.90 9.07
C THR A 26 -8.21 -2.51 8.05
N ILE A 27 -8.91 -3.57 8.43
CA ILE A 27 -9.88 -4.20 7.53
C ILE A 27 -10.97 -3.22 7.16
N GLN A 28 -11.49 -2.47 8.12
CA GLN A 28 -12.53 -1.49 7.87
C GLN A 28 -12.02 -0.35 6.97
N PHE A 29 -10.79 0.11 7.23
CA PHE A 29 -10.18 1.16 6.41
C PHE A 29 -10.07 0.71 4.95
N LEU A 30 -9.56 -0.50 4.71
CA LEU A 30 -9.40 -1.01 3.35
C LEU A 30 -10.75 -1.21 2.67
N ARG A 31 -11.75 -1.67 3.41
CA ARG A 31 -13.09 -1.84 2.85
C ARG A 31 -13.69 -0.51 2.42
N LEU A 32 -13.59 0.50 3.27
CA LEU A 32 -14.11 1.82 2.94
C LEU A 32 -13.37 2.43 1.75
N ALA A 33 -12.06 2.27 1.71
CA ALA A 33 -11.27 2.77 0.58
C ALA A 33 -11.67 2.08 -0.72
N GLU A 34 -11.96 0.80 -0.66
CA GLU A 34 -12.40 0.06 -1.84
C GLU A 34 -13.78 0.52 -2.30
N GLU A 35 -14.72 0.72 -1.36
CA GLU A 35 -16.04 1.20 -1.70
C GLU A 35 -16.00 2.58 -2.35
N ASP A 36 -15.07 3.41 -1.92
CA ASP A 36 -14.92 4.76 -2.47
C ASP A 36 -14.07 4.80 -3.75
N GLY A 37 -13.57 3.67 -4.20
CA GLY A 37 -12.79 3.60 -5.42
C GLY A 37 -11.35 4.05 -5.27
N PHE A 38 -10.82 4.09 -4.06
CA PHE A 38 -9.44 4.53 -3.80
C PHE A 38 -8.43 3.41 -3.74
N VAL A 39 -8.84 2.17 -4.02
CA VAL A 39 -7.93 1.03 -4.01
C VAL A 39 -7.60 0.63 -5.44
N GLU A 40 -6.30 0.56 -5.73
CA GLU A 40 -5.84 0.11 -7.03
C GLU A 40 -5.05 -1.18 -6.85
N ARG A 41 -5.46 -2.22 -7.58
CA ARG A 41 -4.73 -3.49 -7.56
C ARG A 41 -3.67 -3.46 -8.63
N ILE A 42 -2.44 -3.65 -8.20
CA ILE A 42 -1.30 -3.67 -9.12
C ILE A 42 -1.19 -4.99 -9.84
N THR A 43 -1.75 -6.06 -9.24
CA THR A 43 -1.62 -7.39 -9.78
C THR A 43 -2.88 -8.20 -9.52
N LYS A 44 -3.07 -9.26 -10.29
CA LYS A 44 -4.13 -10.22 -10.05
C LYS A 44 -3.75 -11.24 -8.97
N GLU A 45 -2.47 -11.29 -8.62
CA GLU A 45 -2.01 -12.19 -7.58
C GLU A 45 -2.43 -11.69 -6.21
N ARG A 46 -2.35 -12.60 -5.23
CA ARG A 46 -2.68 -12.24 -3.86
C ARG A 46 -1.71 -11.17 -3.35
N PRO A 47 -2.21 -10.06 -2.86
CA PRO A 47 -1.33 -9.00 -2.39
C PRO A 47 -0.66 -9.37 -1.06
N LYS A 48 0.58 -8.93 -0.90
CA LYS A 48 1.35 -9.13 0.33
C LYS A 48 1.48 -7.85 1.14
N SER A 49 1.32 -6.71 0.50
CA SER A 49 1.46 -5.42 1.15
C SER A 49 0.51 -4.43 0.52
N PHE A 50 0.33 -3.31 1.21
CA PHE A 50 -0.37 -2.18 0.60
C PHE A 50 0.40 -0.90 0.88
N VAL A 51 0.32 0.02 -0.07
CA VAL A 51 0.98 1.31 -0.01
C VAL A 51 -0.09 2.38 0.01
N ILE A 52 0.00 3.29 0.98
CA ILE A 52 -0.87 4.46 1.01
C ILE A 52 -0.06 5.63 0.48
N ALA A 53 -0.59 6.31 -0.53
CA ALA A 53 0.06 7.46 -1.14
C ALA A 53 -0.95 8.57 -1.32
N GLU A 54 -0.47 9.81 -1.34
CA GLU A 54 -1.31 10.95 -1.62
C GLU A 54 -1.14 11.33 -3.09
N VAL A 55 -2.24 11.26 -3.83
CA VAL A 55 -2.25 11.57 -5.26
C VAL A 55 -3.31 12.63 -5.49
N ASN A 56 -2.90 13.81 -5.99
CA ASN A 56 -3.82 14.91 -6.25
C ASN A 56 -4.64 15.27 -5.02
N LYS A 57 -3.99 15.34 -3.87
CA LYS A 57 -4.58 15.68 -2.57
C LYS A 57 -5.57 14.63 -2.05
N MET A 58 -5.53 13.44 -2.62
CA MET A 58 -6.39 12.34 -2.16
C MET A 58 -5.52 11.15 -1.79
N SER A 59 -5.90 10.47 -0.71
CA SER A 59 -5.21 9.25 -0.31
C SER A 59 -5.65 8.11 -1.19
N LYS A 60 -4.68 7.33 -1.69
CA LYS A 60 -4.94 6.20 -2.55
C LYS A 60 -4.18 4.99 -2.02
N VAL A 61 -4.80 3.82 -2.14
CA VAL A 61 -4.23 2.56 -1.65
C VAL A 61 -3.86 1.69 -2.84
N TYR A 62 -2.62 1.21 -2.83
CA TYR A 62 -2.12 0.30 -3.86
C TYR A 62 -1.85 -1.06 -3.23
N LEU A 63 -2.49 -2.10 -3.75
CA LEU A 63 -2.25 -3.46 -3.29
C LEU A 63 -1.14 -4.08 -4.13
N SER A 64 -0.10 -4.56 -3.47
CA SER A 64 1.11 -5.04 -4.15
C SER A 64 1.39 -6.51 -3.80
N PRO A 65 1.88 -7.28 -4.77
CA PRO A 65 2.32 -8.67 -4.52
C PRO A 65 3.70 -8.72 -3.88
N ILE A 66 4.37 -7.57 -3.80
CA ILE A 66 5.72 -7.49 -3.24
C ILE A 66 5.62 -7.24 -1.75
N SER A 67 6.47 -7.90 -0.97
CA SER A 67 6.44 -7.76 0.49
C SER A 67 6.79 -6.32 0.90
N SER A 68 6.28 -5.91 2.06
CA SER A 68 6.53 -4.57 2.57
C SER A 68 8.02 -4.32 2.81
N SER A 69 8.76 -5.33 3.28
CA SER A 69 10.19 -5.18 3.51
C SER A 69 10.95 -4.94 2.21
N THR A 70 10.57 -5.62 1.14
CA THR A 70 11.20 -5.42 -0.16
C THR A 70 10.88 -4.05 -0.72
N LEU A 71 9.62 -3.61 -0.60
CA LEU A 71 9.23 -2.28 -1.05
C LEU A 71 9.97 -1.19 -0.30
N THR A 72 10.10 -1.34 1.01
CA THR A 72 10.82 -0.39 1.83
C THR A 72 12.26 -0.26 1.39
N LYS A 73 12.91 -1.39 1.10
CA LYS A 73 14.29 -1.36 0.59
C LYS A 73 14.39 -0.66 -0.76
N ARG A 74 13.44 -0.93 -1.65
CA ARG A 74 13.45 -0.33 -2.99
C ARG A 74 13.23 1.17 -2.96
N THR A 75 12.42 1.64 -2.04
CA THR A 75 12.11 3.07 -1.96
C THR A 75 13.18 3.86 -1.21
N GLY A 76 14.08 3.20 -0.53
CA GLY A 76 15.05 3.89 0.28
C GLY A 76 14.49 4.48 1.55
N MET A 77 13.27 4.10 1.92
CA MET A 77 12.63 4.57 3.15
C MET A 77 13.02 3.71 4.33
N ASP A 78 14.12 3.01 4.22
CA ASP A 78 14.65 2.19 5.28
C ASP A 78 15.20 3.09 6.37
N TYR A 79 14.51 3.17 7.47
CA TYR A 79 14.99 3.91 8.62
C TYR A 79 15.23 2.94 9.76
N ASN A 80 16.27 3.22 10.52
CA ASN A 80 16.56 2.43 11.68
C ASN A 80 16.23 3.28 12.88
N PRO A 81 15.21 2.89 13.61
CA PRO A 81 14.87 3.61 14.83
C PRO A 81 15.95 3.47 15.88
#